data_c2918fc7df02813c7d28cd0f1323fee0
#
_entry.id   c2918fc7df02813c7d28cd0f1323fee0
#
_cell.length_a   1.000
_cell.length_b   1.000
_cell.length_c   1.000
_cell.angle_alpha   90.00
_cell.angle_beta   90.00
_cell.angle_gamma   90.00
#
_symmetry.space_group_name_H-M   'P 1'
#
loop_
_entity.id
_entity.type
_entity.pdbx_description
1 polymer ?
#
loop_
_entity_poly.entity_id
_entity_poly.type
_entity_poly.pdbx_seq_one_letter_code
_entity_poly.pdbx_strand_id
1 'polypeptide(L)'
;SAYGSEKGIHDLHNQGFPLVMVNRFQPEDVGKIETISVDNYHAGYDATRYLIRTGHKRIAFAYGREELIFYRERYRGYCDALKDAGLPYDEHLVMRETSGAECFYHLTRALMELPQPPDAIFASSDPKAFVIMHALHDLGKRIPADVSVLGFDNVAMASMVEPPLSTMAQPFREIGATAAKSVIRQIRYKEEHGVLPPANSYVMAYDLIIRRSTN
;
A
#
# COMPACT_ATOMS: atom_id res chain seq x y z
N SER A 1 -0.76 -13.05 -16.48
CA SER A 1 -0.76 -13.20 -15.02
C SER A 1 0.66 -13.02 -14.50
N ALA A 2 0.87 -12.09 -13.56
CA ALA A 2 2.19 -11.78 -13.01
C ALA A 2 2.73 -12.86 -12.01
N TYR A 3 2.05 -13.96 -11.84
CA TYR A 3 2.37 -15.02 -10.88
C TYR A 3 3.33 -16.12 -11.40
N GLY A 4 3.59 -16.17 -12.70
CA GLY A 4 4.61 -17.06 -13.23
C GLY A 4 6.05 -16.56 -13.07
N SER A 5 6.24 -15.35 -12.53
CA SER A 5 7.55 -14.69 -12.53
C SER A 5 8.36 -14.89 -11.24
N GLU A 6 7.77 -15.24 -10.10
CA GLU A 6 8.53 -15.38 -8.82
C GLU A 6 9.58 -16.50 -8.95
N LYS A 7 9.16 -17.67 -9.46
CA LYS A 7 10.11 -18.75 -9.73
C LYS A 7 11.23 -18.33 -10.68
N GLY A 8 10.89 -17.61 -11.75
CA GLY A 8 11.86 -17.09 -12.71
C GLY A 8 12.84 -16.09 -12.10
N ILE A 9 12.38 -15.26 -11.16
CA ILE A 9 13.25 -14.31 -10.44
C ILE A 9 14.25 -15.06 -9.54
N HIS A 10 13.78 -16.05 -8.79
CA HIS A 10 14.65 -16.88 -7.97
C HIS A 10 15.64 -17.69 -8.81
N ASP A 11 15.19 -18.24 -9.94
CA ASP A 11 16.06 -18.98 -10.86
C ASP A 11 17.19 -18.08 -11.42
N LEU A 12 16.86 -16.83 -11.79
CA LEU A 12 17.86 -15.85 -12.23
C LEU A 12 18.85 -15.49 -11.11
N HIS A 13 18.35 -15.24 -9.91
CA HIS A 13 19.22 -14.96 -8.76
C HIS A 13 20.17 -16.12 -8.46
N ASN A 14 19.66 -17.36 -8.46
CA ASN A 14 20.46 -18.56 -8.24
C ASN A 14 21.53 -18.79 -9.32
N GLN A 15 21.31 -18.29 -10.54
CA GLN A 15 22.31 -18.23 -11.62
C GLN A 15 23.30 -17.07 -11.46
N GLY A 16 23.15 -16.28 -10.39
CA GLY A 16 24.04 -15.15 -10.10
C GLY A 16 23.73 -13.89 -10.91
N PHE A 17 22.50 -13.70 -11.41
CA PHE A 17 22.13 -12.44 -12.04
C PHE A 17 21.94 -11.35 -10.99
N PRO A 18 22.53 -10.15 -11.15
CA PRO A 18 22.28 -8.99 -10.32
C PRO A 18 20.82 -8.57 -10.40
N LEU A 19 20.12 -8.52 -9.27
CA LEU A 19 18.75 -8.07 -9.22
C LEU A 19 18.37 -7.50 -7.83
N VAL A 20 17.34 -6.68 -7.82
CA VAL A 20 16.78 -6.06 -6.61
C VAL A 20 15.25 -6.17 -6.67
N MET A 21 14.64 -6.60 -5.60
CA MET A 21 13.19 -6.66 -5.47
C MET A 21 12.67 -5.39 -4.77
N VAL A 22 11.73 -4.70 -5.42
CA VAL A 22 11.14 -3.48 -4.89
C VAL A 22 9.68 -3.73 -4.53
N ASN A 23 9.32 -3.55 -3.27
CA ASN A 23 7.98 -3.75 -2.70
C ASN A 23 7.40 -5.18 -2.84
N ARG A 24 7.68 -5.87 -3.95
CA ARG A 24 7.15 -7.22 -4.26
C ARG A 24 8.21 -8.27 -3.97
N PHE A 25 8.25 -8.76 -2.76
CA PHE A 25 9.09 -9.86 -2.31
C PHE A 25 8.35 -10.60 -1.18
N GLN A 26 8.82 -11.80 -0.84
CA GLN A 26 8.29 -12.58 0.27
C GLN A 26 9.23 -12.46 1.49
N PRO A 27 8.76 -12.78 2.71
CA PRO A 27 9.61 -12.72 3.91
C PRO A 27 10.89 -13.54 3.78
N GLU A 28 10.83 -14.68 3.07
CA GLU A 28 11.95 -15.56 2.83
C GLU A 28 13.02 -15.00 1.87
N ASP A 29 12.71 -13.95 1.12
CA ASP A 29 13.66 -13.28 0.22
C ASP A 29 14.58 -12.33 0.97
N VAL A 30 14.13 -11.84 2.14
CA VAL A 30 14.90 -10.90 2.95
C VAL A 30 16.21 -11.54 3.41
N GLY A 31 17.32 -10.87 3.07
CA GLY A 31 18.68 -11.38 3.36
C GLY A 31 19.22 -12.38 2.36
N LYS A 32 18.41 -12.88 1.41
CA LYS A 32 18.86 -13.72 0.29
C LYS A 32 18.95 -12.93 -1.01
N ILE A 33 17.91 -12.17 -1.32
CA ILE A 33 17.86 -11.26 -2.46
C ILE A 33 17.80 -9.83 -1.90
N GLU A 34 18.41 -8.91 -2.58
CA GLU A 34 18.38 -7.51 -2.17
C GLU A 34 16.97 -6.93 -2.31
N THR A 35 16.44 -6.36 -1.21
CA THR A 35 15.06 -5.88 -1.14
C THR A 35 15.00 -4.40 -0.74
N ILE A 36 14.05 -3.67 -1.31
CA ILE A 36 13.76 -2.28 -0.98
C ILE A 36 12.26 -2.12 -0.79
N SER A 37 11.83 -1.58 0.34
CA SER A 37 10.43 -1.24 0.60
C SER A 37 10.32 -0.10 1.60
N VAL A 38 9.10 0.36 1.87
CA VAL A 38 8.78 1.13 3.07
C VAL A 38 8.34 0.17 4.19
N ASP A 39 8.29 0.65 5.43
CA ASP A 39 7.67 -0.08 6.54
C ASP A 39 6.14 -0.05 6.37
N ASN A 40 5.61 -1.05 5.65
CA ASN A 40 4.20 -1.14 5.31
C ASN A 40 3.29 -1.35 6.53
N TYR A 41 3.79 -2.03 7.57
CA TYR A 41 3.04 -2.22 8.81
C TYR A 41 2.83 -0.90 9.54
N HIS A 42 3.92 -0.19 9.85
CA HIS A 42 3.81 1.10 10.54
C HIS A 42 3.13 2.16 9.69
N ALA A 43 3.31 2.15 8.35
CA ALA A 43 2.58 3.04 7.47
C ALA A 43 1.05 2.79 7.49
N GLY A 44 0.62 1.53 7.52
CA GLY A 44 -0.79 1.16 7.67
C GLY A 44 -1.35 1.55 9.04
N TYR A 45 -0.56 1.34 10.09
CA TYR A 45 -0.90 1.74 11.46
C TYR A 45 -1.04 3.25 11.58
N ASP A 46 -0.07 4.03 11.10
CA ASP A 46 -0.08 5.50 11.16
C ASP A 46 -1.20 6.12 10.32
N ALA A 47 -1.50 5.55 9.16
CA ALA A 47 -2.62 5.93 8.30
C ALA A 47 -3.96 5.80 9.06
N THR A 48 -4.17 4.66 9.69
CA THR A 48 -5.39 4.38 10.46
C THR A 48 -5.47 5.23 11.72
N ARG A 49 -4.36 5.36 12.44
CA ARG A 49 -4.24 6.23 13.61
C ARG A 49 -4.55 7.69 13.27
N TYR A 50 -4.13 8.17 12.10
CA TYR A 50 -4.47 9.52 11.64
C TYR A 50 -5.99 9.68 11.50
N LEU A 51 -6.68 8.76 10.82
CA LEU A 51 -8.15 8.81 10.69
C LEU A 51 -8.85 8.76 12.05
N ILE A 52 -8.37 7.93 12.99
CA ILE A 52 -8.90 7.88 14.36
C ILE A 52 -8.72 9.22 15.07
N ARG A 53 -7.55 9.83 14.96
CA ARG A 53 -7.25 11.12 15.62
C ARG A 53 -8.03 12.29 15.03
N THR A 54 -8.46 12.21 13.78
CA THR A 54 -9.35 13.19 13.15
C THR A 54 -10.84 12.92 13.40
N GLY A 55 -11.14 11.95 14.29
CA GLY A 55 -12.49 11.73 14.85
C GLY A 55 -13.26 10.57 14.23
N HIS A 56 -12.70 9.87 13.25
CA HIS A 56 -13.35 8.74 12.61
C HIS A 56 -13.40 7.53 13.54
N LYS A 57 -14.54 6.84 13.55
CA LYS A 57 -14.79 5.69 14.43
C LYS A 57 -15.14 4.42 13.67
N ARG A 58 -15.64 4.55 12.45
CA ARG A 58 -16.05 3.44 11.63
C ARG A 58 -15.30 3.46 10.29
N ILE A 59 -14.07 2.96 10.35
CA ILE A 59 -13.10 3.05 9.26
C ILE A 59 -13.13 1.77 8.44
N ALA A 60 -13.40 1.87 7.14
CA ALA A 60 -13.30 0.76 6.22
C ALA A 60 -11.89 0.64 5.62
N PHE A 61 -11.51 -0.57 5.20
CA PHE A 61 -10.23 -0.84 4.57
C PHE A 61 -10.42 -1.47 3.19
N ALA A 62 -9.83 -0.87 2.15
CA ALA A 62 -9.79 -1.46 0.81
C ALA A 62 -8.53 -2.32 0.65
N TYR A 63 -8.71 -3.63 0.90
CA TYR A 63 -7.63 -4.61 0.92
C TYR A 63 -7.29 -5.06 -0.50
N GLY A 64 -6.02 -4.96 -0.86
CA GLY A 64 -5.50 -5.50 -2.11
C GLY A 64 -5.36 -7.02 -2.08
N ARG A 65 -4.59 -7.56 -3.03
CA ARG A 65 -4.35 -8.99 -3.12
C ARG A 65 -3.58 -9.51 -1.90
N GLU A 66 -4.13 -10.48 -1.22
CA GLU A 66 -3.59 -11.04 0.01
C GLU A 66 -2.22 -11.71 -0.16
N GLU A 67 -1.91 -12.20 -1.37
CA GLU A 67 -0.62 -12.81 -1.68
C GLU A 67 0.55 -11.82 -1.63
N LEU A 68 0.26 -10.53 -1.75
CA LEU A 68 1.28 -9.47 -1.72
C LEU A 68 1.51 -9.00 -0.29
N ILE A 69 2.72 -9.27 0.22
CA ILE A 69 3.10 -9.00 1.61
C ILE A 69 2.82 -7.56 2.03
N PHE A 70 3.08 -6.58 1.19
CA PHE A 70 2.88 -5.18 1.53
C PHE A 70 1.40 -4.82 1.81
N TYR A 71 0.43 -5.49 1.16
CA TYR A 71 -0.97 -5.31 1.49
C TYR A 71 -1.34 -5.98 2.82
N ARG A 72 -0.78 -7.17 3.11
CA ARG A 72 -0.97 -7.85 4.40
C ARG A 72 -0.44 -6.99 5.55
N GLU A 73 0.74 -6.42 5.40
CA GLU A 73 1.35 -5.59 6.43
C GLU A 73 0.56 -4.29 6.67
N ARG A 74 0.10 -3.61 5.61
CA ARG A 74 -0.79 -2.44 5.75
C ARG A 74 -2.09 -2.78 6.46
N TYR A 75 -2.68 -3.93 6.13
CA TYR A 75 -3.89 -4.43 6.78
C TYR A 75 -3.66 -4.79 8.25
N ARG A 76 -2.56 -5.45 8.57
CA ARG A 76 -2.19 -5.75 9.96
C ARG A 76 -2.05 -4.46 10.76
N GLY A 77 -1.37 -3.45 10.22
CA GLY A 77 -1.25 -2.14 10.85
C GLY A 77 -2.62 -1.47 11.08
N TYR A 78 -3.54 -1.56 10.10
CA TYR A 78 -4.91 -1.09 10.27
C TYR A 78 -5.64 -1.80 11.43
N CYS A 79 -5.59 -3.12 11.49
CA CYS A 79 -6.23 -3.89 12.56
C CYS A 79 -5.68 -3.53 13.95
N ASP A 80 -4.35 -3.42 14.08
CA ASP A 80 -3.70 -3.11 15.34
C ASP A 80 -3.98 -1.67 15.79
N ALA A 81 -4.07 -0.71 14.87
CA ALA A 81 -4.43 0.67 15.20
C ALA A 81 -5.87 0.80 15.70
N LEU A 82 -6.83 0.04 15.13
CA LEU A 82 -8.19 -0.02 15.65
C LEU A 82 -8.23 -0.61 17.07
N LYS A 83 -7.53 -1.72 17.27
CA LYS A 83 -7.43 -2.41 18.55
C LYS A 83 -6.85 -1.51 19.64
N ASP A 84 -5.75 -0.83 19.36
CA ASP A 84 -5.08 0.05 20.32
C ASP A 84 -5.93 1.28 20.70
N ALA A 85 -6.80 1.70 19.77
CA ALA A 85 -7.77 2.77 20.01
C ALA A 85 -9.07 2.29 20.69
N GLY A 86 -9.22 0.99 20.95
CA GLY A 86 -10.44 0.41 21.50
C GLY A 86 -11.64 0.46 20.55
N LEU A 87 -11.39 0.60 19.22
CA LEU A 87 -12.44 0.58 18.22
C LEU A 87 -12.71 -0.87 17.76
N PRO A 88 -14.01 -1.22 17.53
CA PRO A 88 -14.34 -2.57 17.10
C PRO A 88 -13.83 -2.84 15.69
N TYR A 89 -13.23 -4.01 15.49
CA TYR A 89 -13.00 -4.55 14.16
C TYR A 89 -14.32 -5.12 13.61
N ASP A 90 -14.67 -4.74 12.38
CA ASP A 90 -15.85 -5.23 11.67
C ASP A 90 -15.44 -5.72 10.29
N GLU A 91 -15.54 -7.03 10.05
CA GLU A 91 -15.16 -7.65 8.77
C GLU A 91 -15.98 -7.12 7.59
N HIS A 92 -17.21 -6.66 7.80
CA HIS A 92 -18.03 -6.06 6.76
C HIS A 92 -17.48 -4.73 6.23
N LEU A 93 -16.54 -4.11 6.97
CA LEU A 93 -15.83 -2.90 6.52
C LEU A 93 -14.56 -3.21 5.72
N VAL A 94 -14.24 -4.49 5.49
CA VAL A 94 -13.05 -4.88 4.73
C VAL A 94 -13.44 -5.25 3.31
N MET A 95 -13.18 -4.37 2.37
CA MET A 95 -13.37 -4.61 0.94
C MET A 95 -12.17 -5.40 0.39
N ARG A 96 -12.38 -6.63 -0.10
CA ARG A 96 -11.31 -7.48 -0.65
C ARG A 96 -11.30 -7.45 -2.17
N GLU A 97 -10.11 -7.26 -2.75
CA GLU A 97 -9.93 -7.27 -4.21
C GLU A 97 -10.19 -8.66 -4.78
N THR A 98 -11.13 -8.76 -5.74
CA THR A 98 -11.49 -10.02 -6.40
C THR A 98 -11.09 -10.07 -7.87
N SER A 99 -11.12 -8.94 -8.58
CA SER A 99 -10.94 -8.88 -10.04
C SER A 99 -10.23 -7.62 -10.53
N GLY A 100 -9.31 -7.09 -9.73
CA GLY A 100 -8.64 -5.82 -10.02
C GLY A 100 -9.29 -4.63 -9.33
N ALA A 101 -8.72 -3.44 -9.53
CA ALA A 101 -9.15 -2.24 -8.80
C ALA A 101 -10.62 -1.84 -9.08
N GLU A 102 -11.15 -2.15 -10.25
CA GLU A 102 -12.54 -1.83 -10.62
C GLU A 102 -13.58 -2.46 -9.69
N CYS A 103 -13.28 -3.60 -9.07
CA CYS A 103 -14.20 -4.23 -8.13
C CYS A 103 -14.57 -3.31 -6.94
N PHE A 104 -13.68 -2.39 -6.58
CA PHE A 104 -13.92 -1.45 -5.47
C PHE A 104 -15.05 -0.47 -5.75
N TYR A 105 -15.42 -0.23 -7.01
CA TYR A 105 -16.61 0.55 -7.33
C TYR A 105 -17.88 -0.10 -6.75
N HIS A 106 -18.10 -1.37 -7.04
CA HIS A 106 -19.28 -2.11 -6.54
C HIS A 106 -19.20 -2.37 -5.03
N LEU A 107 -18.01 -2.69 -4.53
CA LEU A 107 -17.79 -2.89 -3.09
C LEU A 107 -18.07 -1.62 -2.28
N THR A 108 -17.68 -0.46 -2.79
CA THR A 108 -17.99 0.82 -2.14
C THR A 108 -19.49 1.10 -2.11
N ARG A 109 -20.21 0.83 -3.20
CA ARG A 109 -21.68 0.99 -3.23
C ARG A 109 -22.36 0.10 -2.19
N ALA A 110 -22.00 -1.19 -2.15
CA ALA A 110 -22.53 -2.12 -1.14
C ALA A 110 -22.17 -1.69 0.30
N LEU A 111 -20.95 -1.20 0.51
CA LEU A 111 -20.49 -0.70 1.79
C LEU A 111 -21.32 0.49 2.30
N MET A 112 -21.70 1.39 1.39
CA MET A 112 -22.50 2.58 1.72
C MET A 112 -24.00 2.26 1.92
N GLU A 113 -24.46 1.06 1.56
CA GLU A 113 -25.82 0.56 1.82
C GLU A 113 -25.96 -0.14 3.18
N LEU A 114 -24.87 -0.34 3.93
CA LEU A 114 -24.93 -0.92 5.28
C LEU A 114 -25.79 -0.05 6.21
N PRO A 115 -26.49 -0.65 7.18
CA PRO A 115 -27.27 0.10 8.18
C PRO A 115 -26.46 1.16 8.92
N GLN A 116 -25.17 0.92 9.07
CA GLN A 116 -24.20 1.85 9.61
C GLN A 116 -22.99 1.88 8.65
N PRO A 117 -23.00 2.76 7.64
CA PRO A 117 -21.88 2.86 6.72
C PRO A 117 -20.63 3.43 7.41
N PRO A 118 -19.41 3.27 6.83
CA PRO A 118 -18.21 3.87 7.38
C PRO A 118 -18.21 5.39 7.26
N ASP A 119 -17.50 6.05 8.14
CA ASP A 119 -17.23 7.50 8.13
C ASP A 119 -15.87 7.83 7.50
N ALA A 120 -15.02 6.81 7.28
CA ALA A 120 -13.78 6.92 6.52
C ALA A 120 -13.43 5.61 5.80
N ILE A 121 -12.65 5.71 4.72
CA ILE A 121 -12.13 4.57 3.97
C ILE A 121 -10.63 4.75 3.80
N PHE A 122 -9.86 3.79 4.30
CA PHE A 122 -8.42 3.68 4.02
C PHE A 122 -8.22 2.73 2.83
N ALA A 123 -7.85 3.29 1.70
CA ALA A 123 -7.50 2.52 0.50
C ALA A 123 -6.03 2.14 0.51
N SER A 124 -5.74 0.86 0.40
CA SER A 124 -4.36 0.32 0.45
C SER A 124 -3.48 0.72 -0.74
N SER A 125 -4.01 1.48 -1.71
CA SER A 125 -3.26 2.17 -2.79
C SER A 125 -4.10 3.29 -3.40
N ASP A 126 -3.44 4.30 -3.97
CA ASP A 126 -4.13 5.43 -4.63
C ASP A 126 -5.05 5.01 -5.79
N PRO A 127 -4.68 4.05 -6.67
CA PRO A 127 -5.61 3.58 -7.71
C PRO A 127 -6.94 3.05 -7.15
N LYS A 128 -6.93 2.37 -6.00
CA LYS A 128 -8.15 1.93 -5.32
C LYS A 128 -8.92 3.13 -4.76
N ALA A 129 -8.21 4.10 -4.17
CA ALA A 129 -8.83 5.32 -3.65
C ALA A 129 -9.58 6.08 -4.76
N PHE A 130 -9.03 6.19 -5.96
CA PHE A 130 -9.70 6.86 -7.07
C PHE A 130 -11.00 6.18 -7.48
N VAL A 131 -11.03 4.86 -7.54
CA VAL A 131 -12.26 4.09 -7.84
C VAL A 131 -13.29 4.27 -6.72
N ILE A 132 -12.86 4.26 -5.47
CA ILE A 132 -13.72 4.51 -4.30
C ILE A 132 -14.30 5.92 -4.35
N MET A 133 -13.48 6.94 -4.61
CA MET A 133 -13.93 8.33 -4.74
C MET A 133 -14.94 8.50 -5.87
N HIS A 134 -14.74 7.83 -7.01
CA HIS A 134 -15.70 7.81 -8.11
C HIS A 134 -17.04 7.21 -7.68
N ALA A 135 -17.02 6.04 -7.03
CA ALA A 135 -18.24 5.40 -6.53
C ALA A 135 -18.99 6.27 -5.50
N LEU A 136 -18.27 6.94 -4.60
CA LEU A 136 -18.85 7.86 -3.62
C LEU A 136 -19.48 9.08 -4.32
N HIS A 137 -18.80 9.64 -5.34
CA HIS A 137 -19.34 10.73 -6.15
C HIS A 137 -20.66 10.34 -6.82
N ASP A 138 -20.73 9.17 -7.46
CA ASP A 138 -21.95 8.68 -8.12
C ASP A 138 -23.10 8.39 -7.15
N LEU A 139 -22.76 8.13 -5.88
CA LEU A 139 -23.73 8.00 -4.78
C LEU A 139 -24.13 9.36 -4.18
N GLY A 140 -23.61 10.48 -4.70
CA GLY A 140 -23.86 11.81 -4.17
C GLY A 140 -23.24 12.07 -2.78
N LYS A 141 -22.23 11.27 -2.38
CA LYS A 141 -21.54 11.45 -1.11
C LYS A 141 -20.44 12.49 -1.22
N ARG A 142 -20.39 13.40 -0.27
CA ARG A 142 -19.37 14.46 -0.21
C ARG A 142 -18.11 13.94 0.48
N ILE A 143 -16.98 14.13 -0.15
CA ILE A 143 -15.65 13.83 0.41
C ILE A 143 -15.01 15.16 0.82
N PRO A 144 -14.59 15.37 2.06
CA PRO A 144 -14.59 14.44 3.20
C PRO A 144 -15.86 14.51 4.07
N ALA A 145 -16.82 15.39 3.79
CA ALA A 145 -17.90 15.76 4.70
C ALA A 145 -18.82 14.59 5.12
N ASP A 146 -19.08 13.65 4.22
CA ASP A 146 -19.87 12.45 4.51
C ASP A 146 -19.00 11.22 4.74
N VAL A 147 -17.87 11.11 3.99
CA VAL A 147 -16.90 10.01 4.10
C VAL A 147 -15.51 10.54 3.75
N SER A 148 -14.55 10.39 4.65
CA SER A 148 -13.14 10.67 4.37
C SER A 148 -12.49 9.53 3.58
N VAL A 149 -11.58 9.86 2.66
CA VAL A 149 -10.81 8.87 1.90
C VAL A 149 -9.32 9.14 2.04
N LEU A 150 -8.58 8.11 2.50
CA LEU A 150 -7.12 8.14 2.61
C LEU A 150 -6.53 7.08 1.68
N GLY A 151 -5.57 7.47 0.85
CA GLY A 151 -4.86 6.58 -0.08
C GLY A 151 -3.50 6.11 0.44
N PHE A 152 -2.75 5.48 -0.47
CA PHE A 152 -1.38 5.06 -0.27
C PHE A 152 -0.64 5.13 -1.62
N ASP A 153 0.57 5.62 -1.65
CA ASP A 153 1.59 5.72 -2.72
C ASP A 153 1.97 7.17 -3.06
N ASN A 154 1.04 8.13 -2.99
CA ASN A 154 1.21 9.52 -3.44
C ASN A 154 1.60 9.61 -4.93
N VAL A 155 0.85 8.91 -5.80
CA VAL A 155 1.03 9.06 -7.25
C VAL A 155 0.62 10.47 -7.71
N ALA A 156 1.15 10.92 -8.85
CA ALA A 156 0.91 12.29 -9.35
C ALA A 156 -0.57 12.66 -9.41
N MET A 157 -1.44 11.73 -9.80
CA MET A 157 -2.90 11.94 -9.88
C MET A 157 -3.53 12.26 -8.52
N ALA A 158 -2.94 11.84 -7.39
CA ALA A 158 -3.47 12.11 -6.04
C ALA A 158 -3.66 13.61 -5.75
N SER A 159 -2.83 14.47 -6.36
CA SER A 159 -2.95 15.93 -6.22
C SER A 159 -3.92 16.58 -7.24
N MET A 160 -4.35 15.83 -8.25
CA MET A 160 -5.14 16.34 -9.40
C MET A 160 -6.61 15.96 -9.33
N VAL A 161 -6.97 14.92 -8.59
CA VAL A 161 -8.39 14.53 -8.38
C VAL A 161 -9.13 15.55 -7.51
N GLU A 162 -10.45 15.56 -7.57
CA GLU A 162 -11.29 16.45 -6.76
C GLU A 162 -12.18 15.64 -5.81
N PRO A 163 -12.04 15.85 -4.49
CA PRO A 163 -11.01 16.64 -3.82
C PRO A 163 -9.62 15.97 -3.92
N PRO A 164 -8.49 16.73 -3.83
CA PRO A 164 -7.15 16.15 -3.80
C PRO A 164 -7.01 15.13 -2.67
N LEU A 165 -6.42 13.96 -3.01
CA LEU A 165 -6.34 12.80 -2.14
C LEU A 165 -5.23 12.93 -1.09
N SER A 166 -5.60 12.82 0.20
CA SER A 166 -4.66 12.54 1.30
C SER A 166 -4.12 11.13 1.15
N THR A 167 -2.82 10.92 1.37
CA THR A 167 -2.21 9.63 1.06
C THR A 167 -0.92 9.41 1.85
N MET A 168 -0.59 8.15 2.14
CA MET A 168 0.73 7.76 2.63
C MET A 168 1.71 7.76 1.47
N ALA A 169 2.70 8.63 1.50
CA ALA A 169 3.66 8.82 0.40
C ALA A 169 4.83 7.84 0.51
N GLN A 170 5.11 7.13 -0.58
CA GLN A 170 6.35 6.39 -0.75
C GLN A 170 7.39 7.26 -1.47
N PRO A 171 8.68 7.22 -1.06
CA PRO A 171 9.74 7.99 -1.71
C PRO A 171 10.22 7.29 -2.99
N PHE A 172 9.36 7.18 -4.02
CA PHE A 172 9.64 6.42 -5.24
C PHE A 172 10.94 6.79 -5.94
N ARG A 173 11.30 8.09 -5.90
CA ARG A 173 12.56 8.56 -6.50
C ARG A 173 13.78 7.97 -5.76
N GLU A 174 13.73 7.95 -4.43
CA GLU A 174 14.80 7.42 -3.60
C GLU A 174 14.87 5.89 -3.69
N ILE A 175 13.71 5.24 -3.70
CA ILE A 175 13.58 3.80 -3.94
C ILE A 175 14.25 3.43 -5.28
N GLY A 176 13.89 4.13 -6.36
CA GLY A 176 14.46 3.89 -7.69
C GLY A 176 15.97 4.16 -7.75
N ALA A 177 16.44 5.25 -7.13
CA ALA A 177 17.85 5.57 -7.06
C ALA A 177 18.65 4.53 -6.26
N THR A 178 18.10 4.05 -5.15
CA THR A 178 18.72 3.00 -4.33
C THR A 178 18.76 1.67 -5.10
N ALA A 179 17.67 1.30 -5.78
CA ALA A 179 17.62 0.09 -6.60
C ALA A 179 18.69 0.12 -7.72
N ALA A 180 18.83 1.24 -8.42
CA ALA A 180 19.85 1.39 -9.45
C ALA A 180 21.27 1.28 -8.89
N LYS A 181 21.57 1.95 -7.77
CA LYS A 181 22.88 1.86 -7.10
C LYS A 181 23.17 0.43 -6.65
N SER A 182 22.18 -0.27 -6.12
CA SER A 182 22.28 -1.66 -5.67
C SER A 182 22.63 -2.61 -6.82
N VAL A 183 21.94 -2.51 -7.95
CA VAL A 183 22.25 -3.34 -9.13
C VAL A 183 23.67 -3.05 -9.65
N ILE A 184 24.07 -1.77 -9.77
CA ILE A 184 25.42 -1.38 -10.19
C ILE A 184 26.48 -1.96 -9.23
N ARG A 185 26.25 -1.89 -7.92
CA ARG A 185 27.13 -2.47 -6.91
C ARG A 185 27.27 -3.98 -7.09
N GLN A 186 26.15 -4.69 -7.32
CA GLN A 186 26.17 -6.13 -7.56
C GLN A 186 26.96 -6.52 -8.82
N ILE A 187 26.79 -5.76 -9.92
CA ILE A 187 27.52 -5.99 -11.17
C ILE A 187 29.02 -5.85 -10.92
N ARG A 188 29.49 -4.73 -10.37
CA ARG A 188 30.91 -4.47 -10.11
C ARG A 188 31.54 -5.51 -9.19
N TYR A 189 30.83 -5.83 -8.09
CA TYR A 189 31.33 -6.84 -7.15
C TYR A 189 31.47 -8.21 -7.80
N LYS A 190 30.50 -8.60 -8.67
CA LYS A 190 30.57 -9.86 -9.40
C LYS A 190 31.69 -9.89 -10.42
N GLU A 191 31.97 -8.78 -11.11
CA GLU A 191 33.11 -8.64 -12.03
C GLU A 191 34.46 -8.84 -11.30
N GLU A 192 34.58 -8.33 -10.06
CA GLU A 192 35.80 -8.43 -9.27
C GLU A 192 35.96 -9.76 -8.56
N HIS A 193 34.87 -10.39 -8.08
CA HIS A 193 34.92 -11.53 -7.18
C HIS A 193 34.29 -12.81 -7.75
N GLY A 194 33.65 -12.76 -8.92
CA GLY A 194 32.98 -13.90 -9.54
C GLY A 194 31.65 -14.33 -8.94
N VAL A 195 31.23 -13.69 -7.82
CA VAL A 195 29.99 -14.01 -7.08
C VAL A 195 29.23 -12.73 -6.75
N LEU A 196 27.93 -12.85 -6.41
CA LEU A 196 27.17 -11.72 -5.92
C LEU A 196 27.58 -11.32 -4.48
N PRO A 197 27.50 -10.03 -4.13
CA PRO A 197 27.73 -9.59 -2.74
C PRO A 197 26.61 -10.09 -1.82
N PRO A 198 26.80 -10.08 -0.50
CA PRO A 198 25.71 -10.27 0.45
C PRO A 198 24.53 -9.32 0.17
N ALA A 199 23.31 -9.85 0.27
CA ALA A 199 22.09 -9.08 0.03
C ALA A 199 21.83 -8.10 1.18
N ASN A 200 21.44 -6.87 0.83
CA ASN A 200 20.95 -5.88 1.78
C ASN A 200 19.42 -5.77 1.72
N SER A 201 18.82 -5.34 2.82
CA SER A 201 17.40 -5.00 2.89
C SER A 201 17.27 -3.54 3.33
N TYR A 202 16.64 -2.73 2.48
CA TYR A 202 16.47 -1.30 2.74
C TYR A 202 15.00 -1.02 3.06
N VAL A 203 14.78 -0.39 4.22
CA VAL A 203 13.47 0.11 4.62
C VAL A 203 13.51 1.63 4.53
N MET A 204 12.76 2.18 3.58
CA MET A 204 12.71 3.62 3.31
C MET A 204 11.69 4.30 4.21
N ALA A 205 11.91 5.56 4.54
CA ALA A 205 10.93 6.39 5.24
C ALA A 205 9.69 6.62 4.36
N TYR A 206 8.55 6.87 4.99
CA TYR A 206 7.30 7.27 4.34
C TYR A 206 6.79 8.57 5.00
N ASP A 207 5.89 9.28 4.33
CA ASP A 207 5.27 10.49 4.84
C ASP A 207 3.75 10.41 4.71
N LEU A 208 3.03 11.05 5.62
CA LEU A 208 1.59 11.30 5.47
C LEU A 208 1.40 12.67 4.80
N ILE A 209 0.84 12.67 3.61
CA ILE A 209 0.49 13.89 2.87
C ILE A 209 -1.00 14.16 3.05
N ILE A 210 -1.31 15.17 3.84
CA ILE A 210 -2.70 15.59 4.10
C ILE A 210 -3.15 16.53 2.99
N ARG A 211 -4.33 16.25 2.41
CA ARG A 211 -5.03 17.07 1.41
C ARG A 211 -6.51 17.20 1.78
N ARG A 212 -7.38 17.44 0.80
CA ARG A 212 -8.80 17.76 1.03
C ARG A 212 -9.73 16.54 1.08
N SER A 213 -9.25 15.32 0.89
CA SER A 213 -10.07 14.11 0.98
C SER A 213 -10.23 13.56 2.39
N THR A 214 -9.55 14.16 3.38
CA THR A 214 -9.71 13.91 4.82
C THR A 214 -9.86 15.23 5.57
N ASN A 215 -10.43 15.17 6.78
CA ASN A 215 -10.59 16.33 7.67
C ASN A 215 -9.29 16.63 8.42
#